data_a29e49077be2685b28ca38b388e2114e
#
_entry.id   a29e49077be2685b28ca38b388e2114e
#
_cell.length_a   1.000
_cell.length_b   1.000
_cell.length_c   1.000
_cell.angle_alpha   90.00
_cell.angle_beta   90.00
_cell.angle_gamma   90.00
#
_symmetry.space_group_name_H-M   'P 1'
#
loop_
_entity.id
_entity.type
_entity.pdbx_description
1 polymer ?
#
loop_
_entity_poly.entity_id
_entity_poly.type
_entity_poly.pdbx_seq_one_letter_code
_entity_poly.pdbx_strand_id
1 'polypeptide(L)'
;WARATEHIPEQIAFIAGIERAGFTYRTADGIYFDTARLERYGHLARLDIAGLRAGHRVELGDKRSPTDFALWKFSGNERRQMEWDSPWGRGFPGWHIECSAMSTRYLGALFDIHIGGEDHVPVHHSNEIAQHEACHGHPPARYWLHGSFLRLQSSENMSDKMSKSDGSFIRLETLLERGFDPLAYRYLVLTAHYRSKLVFSWEALEAAQTALGRLRLAYHRLPLGGAPDPAYRERMLAELNDDLNTPRALALAWELLKSDLPGDVQKATLGWLDEVLGLGLDAWAPKVHAVPLAVLELVEARQQARRDKRWADADALRAAIEAAGFSVCDTAAGPVAAPAG
;
A
#
# COMPACT_ATOMS: atom_id res chain seq x y z
N TRP A 1 10.84 10.43 -7.63
CA TRP A 1 10.12 11.19 -6.62
C TRP A 1 10.18 12.67 -6.97
N ALA A 2 9.02 13.33 -7.10
CA ALA A 2 8.91 14.76 -7.32
C ALA A 2 8.67 15.48 -5.98
N ARG A 3 9.37 16.58 -5.73
CA ARG A 3 9.18 17.43 -4.56
C ARG A 3 8.50 18.72 -4.95
N ALA A 4 7.37 19.05 -4.33
CA ALA A 4 6.60 20.25 -4.65
C ALA A 4 7.42 21.53 -4.54
N THR A 5 8.34 21.60 -3.56
CA THR A 5 9.24 22.74 -3.35
C THR A 5 10.28 22.96 -4.46
N GLU A 6 10.54 21.95 -5.26
CA GLU A 6 11.45 22.03 -6.42
C GLU A 6 10.72 22.42 -7.72
N HIS A 7 9.39 22.56 -7.66
CA HIS A 7 8.51 22.80 -8.83
C HIS A 7 7.65 24.06 -8.69
N ILE A 8 8.11 25.03 -7.91
CA ILE A 8 7.39 26.30 -7.74
C ILE A 8 7.23 27.07 -9.07
N PRO A 9 8.23 27.16 -9.95
CA PRO A 9 8.06 27.81 -11.26
C PRO A 9 6.96 27.16 -12.11
N GLU A 10 6.86 25.83 -12.13
CA GLU A 10 5.84 25.09 -12.87
C GLU A 10 4.45 25.34 -12.29
N GLN A 11 4.32 25.40 -10.96
CA GLN A 11 3.06 25.71 -10.29
C GLN A 11 2.60 27.14 -10.62
N ILE A 12 3.50 28.11 -10.56
CA ILE A 12 3.21 29.50 -10.97
C ILE A 12 2.79 29.57 -12.44
N ALA A 13 3.50 28.88 -13.33
CA ALA A 13 3.18 28.85 -14.75
C ALA A 13 1.80 28.23 -15.02
N PHE A 14 1.46 27.18 -14.29
CA PHE A 14 0.16 26.52 -14.39
C PHE A 14 -0.98 27.44 -13.92
N ILE A 15 -0.82 28.09 -12.77
CA ILE A 15 -1.79 29.10 -12.26
C ILE A 15 -1.97 30.24 -13.26
N ALA A 16 -0.89 30.75 -13.83
CA ALA A 16 -0.96 31.79 -14.87
C ALA A 16 -1.70 31.31 -16.13
N GLY A 17 -1.64 30.00 -16.45
CA GLY A 17 -2.44 29.37 -17.48
C GLY A 17 -3.93 29.42 -17.17
N ILE A 18 -4.31 29.02 -15.95
CA ILE A 18 -5.69 29.07 -15.45
C ILE A 18 -6.21 30.53 -15.45
N GLU A 19 -5.37 31.48 -15.05
CA GLU A 19 -5.70 32.90 -15.03
C GLU A 19 -5.96 33.44 -16.44
N ARG A 20 -5.09 33.16 -17.42
CA ARG A 20 -5.32 33.51 -18.81
C ARG A 20 -6.61 32.94 -19.39
N ALA A 21 -6.99 31.76 -18.96
CA ALA A 21 -8.27 31.14 -19.34
C ALA A 21 -9.48 31.75 -18.62
N GLY A 22 -9.25 32.66 -17.66
CA GLY A 22 -10.29 33.42 -16.99
C GLY A 22 -11.00 32.69 -15.85
N PHE A 23 -10.39 31.62 -15.27
CA PHE A 23 -10.98 30.83 -14.17
C PHE A 23 -10.47 31.26 -12.79
N THR A 24 -9.85 32.43 -12.67
CA THR A 24 -9.35 32.91 -11.37
C THR A 24 -9.97 34.23 -10.95
N TYR A 25 -9.93 34.48 -9.65
CA TYR A 25 -10.16 35.81 -9.07
C TYR A 25 -9.24 36.03 -7.87
N ARG A 26 -9.03 37.31 -7.53
CA ARG A 26 -8.20 37.72 -6.39
C ARG A 26 -9.09 38.02 -5.19
N THR A 27 -8.63 37.60 -4.03
CA THR A 27 -9.14 37.97 -2.70
C THR A 27 -8.09 38.70 -1.90
N ALA A 28 -8.40 39.10 -0.68
CA ALA A 28 -7.42 39.72 0.23
C ALA A 28 -6.28 38.75 0.60
N ASP A 29 -6.53 37.45 0.59
CA ASP A 29 -5.62 36.41 1.09
C ASP A 29 -5.04 35.49 -0.01
N GLY A 30 -5.38 35.71 -1.29
CA GLY A 30 -4.83 34.86 -2.36
C GLY A 30 -5.48 34.98 -3.72
N ILE A 31 -5.08 34.07 -4.59
CA ILE A 31 -5.67 33.81 -5.91
C ILE A 31 -6.47 32.52 -5.81
N TYR A 32 -7.73 32.59 -6.20
CA TYR A 32 -8.69 31.48 -6.09
C TYR A 32 -9.19 31.04 -7.46
N PHE A 33 -9.51 29.75 -7.56
CA PHE A 33 -10.21 29.17 -8.69
C PHE A 33 -11.72 29.44 -8.55
N ASP A 34 -12.35 29.95 -9.60
CA ASP A 34 -13.79 30.21 -9.70
C ASP A 34 -14.50 28.96 -10.26
N THR A 35 -14.96 28.11 -9.37
CA THR A 35 -15.61 26.83 -9.73
C THR A 35 -16.94 27.00 -10.44
N ALA A 36 -17.62 28.15 -10.26
CA ALA A 36 -18.88 28.44 -10.93
C ALA A 36 -18.73 28.60 -12.45
N ARG A 37 -17.52 28.80 -12.94
CA ARG A 37 -17.22 28.91 -14.37
C ARG A 37 -17.00 27.58 -15.07
N LEU A 38 -16.93 26.47 -14.29
CA LEU A 38 -16.75 25.11 -14.82
C LEU A 38 -18.04 24.33 -14.69
N GLU A 39 -18.75 24.14 -15.81
CA GLU A 39 -20.08 23.52 -15.85
C GLU A 39 -20.13 22.12 -15.20
N ARG A 40 -19.06 21.35 -15.36
CA ARG A 40 -18.96 19.96 -14.86
C ARG A 40 -18.13 19.82 -13.60
N TYR A 41 -17.91 20.89 -12.83
CA TYR A 41 -17.13 20.81 -11.61
C TYR A 41 -17.69 19.72 -10.67
N GLY A 42 -16.80 18.90 -10.10
CA GLY A 42 -17.17 17.84 -9.14
C GLY A 42 -17.84 16.59 -9.76
N HIS A 43 -17.81 16.45 -11.09
CA HIS A 43 -18.45 15.30 -11.77
C HIS A 43 -17.87 13.94 -11.35
N LEU A 44 -16.58 13.85 -11.04
CA LEU A 44 -15.92 12.61 -10.56
C LEU A 44 -16.56 12.14 -9.24
N ALA A 45 -16.83 13.07 -8.34
CA ALA A 45 -17.42 12.81 -7.02
C ALA A 45 -18.95 12.78 -7.05
N ARG A 46 -19.59 13.11 -8.17
CA ARG A 46 -21.05 13.33 -8.28
C ARG A 46 -21.54 14.31 -7.21
N LEU A 47 -20.81 15.42 -7.01
CA LEU A 47 -21.12 16.39 -5.97
C LEU A 47 -22.46 17.05 -6.24
N ASP A 48 -23.34 17.05 -5.23
CA ASP A 48 -24.49 17.94 -5.17
C ASP A 48 -24.05 19.31 -4.68
N ILE A 49 -23.65 20.17 -5.63
CA ILE A 49 -23.15 21.51 -5.32
C ILE A 49 -24.23 22.38 -4.69
N ALA A 50 -25.49 22.20 -5.11
CA ALA A 50 -26.61 22.97 -4.58
C ALA A 50 -26.95 22.63 -3.11
N GLY A 51 -26.67 21.40 -2.69
CA GLY A 51 -26.85 20.93 -1.32
C GLY A 51 -25.66 21.18 -0.39
N LEU A 52 -24.52 21.66 -0.88
CA LEU A 52 -23.34 21.94 -0.06
C LEU A 52 -23.60 23.10 0.88
N ARG A 53 -23.64 22.82 2.20
CA ARG A 53 -23.66 23.84 3.24
C ARG A 53 -22.24 24.34 3.49
N ALA A 54 -22.04 25.66 3.41
CA ALA A 54 -20.81 26.29 3.83
C ALA A 54 -20.56 26.01 5.33
N GLY A 55 -19.33 25.62 5.70
CA GLY A 55 -18.88 25.86 7.06
C GLY A 55 -18.43 24.70 7.93
N HIS A 56 -18.27 23.45 7.44
CA HIS A 56 -17.77 22.41 8.36
C HIS A 56 -16.24 22.27 8.47
N ARG A 57 -15.45 22.84 7.55
CA ARG A 57 -13.96 22.75 7.60
C ARG A 57 -13.19 24.02 7.22
N VAL A 58 -13.79 24.97 6.51
CA VAL A 58 -13.13 26.22 6.09
C VAL A 58 -14.15 27.34 6.13
N GLU A 59 -13.84 28.44 6.80
CA GLU A 59 -14.63 29.66 6.75
C GLU A 59 -14.75 30.15 5.29
N LEU A 60 -15.92 30.67 4.92
CA LEU A 60 -16.16 31.13 3.56
C LEU A 60 -15.18 32.25 3.17
N GLY A 61 -14.80 33.10 4.15
CA GLY A 61 -13.93 34.25 3.91
C GLY A 61 -14.42 35.08 2.71
N ASP A 62 -13.49 35.50 1.86
CA ASP A 62 -13.79 36.26 0.63
C ASP A 62 -14.13 35.37 -0.58
N LYS A 63 -14.38 34.06 -0.40
CA LYS A 63 -14.74 33.13 -1.48
C LYS A 63 -16.12 33.47 -2.07
N ARG A 64 -16.24 33.37 -3.40
CA ARG A 64 -17.51 33.56 -4.11
C ARG A 64 -18.44 32.34 -3.97
N SER A 65 -17.85 31.14 -3.92
CA SER A 65 -18.56 29.88 -3.75
C SER A 65 -17.88 28.99 -2.69
N PRO A 66 -18.63 28.16 -1.94
CA PRO A 66 -18.06 27.20 -0.99
C PRO A 66 -17.08 26.23 -1.62
N THR A 67 -17.24 25.94 -2.90
CA THR A 67 -16.38 25.02 -3.67
C THR A 67 -15.11 25.65 -4.19
N ASP A 68 -15.00 26.99 -4.19
CA ASP A 68 -13.81 27.67 -4.65
C ASP A 68 -12.61 27.32 -3.78
N PHE A 69 -11.44 27.21 -4.39
CA PHE A 69 -10.22 26.80 -3.72
C PHE A 69 -9.03 27.66 -4.10
N ALA A 70 -8.09 27.76 -3.16
CA ALA A 70 -6.90 28.59 -3.36
C ALA A 70 -5.95 27.93 -4.37
N LEU A 71 -5.45 28.73 -5.29
CA LEU A 71 -4.34 28.41 -6.21
C LEU A 71 -3.03 28.94 -5.67
N TRP A 72 -3.05 30.18 -5.12
CA TRP A 72 -1.91 30.80 -4.46
C TRP A 72 -2.39 31.57 -3.24
N LYS A 73 -1.81 31.30 -2.07
CA LYS A 73 -2.11 32.02 -0.81
C LYS A 73 -1.04 33.04 -0.50
N PHE A 74 -1.42 34.25 -0.10
CA PHE A 74 -0.49 35.26 0.32
C PHE A 74 0.00 35.00 1.75
N SER A 75 1.31 35.26 1.99
CA SER A 75 1.92 35.05 3.33
C SER A 75 1.48 36.07 4.38
N GLY A 76 0.87 37.19 3.98
CA GLY A 76 0.53 38.28 4.88
C GLY A 76 1.80 38.91 5.50
N ASN A 77 1.70 39.30 6.78
CA ASN A 77 2.80 39.91 7.53
C ASN A 77 3.69 38.89 8.27
N GLU A 78 3.32 37.63 8.29
CA GLU A 78 4.07 36.55 8.95
C GLU A 78 5.07 35.93 7.99
N ARG A 79 6.32 35.78 8.46
CA ARG A 79 7.34 35.04 7.68
C ARG A 79 7.15 33.55 7.88
N ARG A 80 6.98 32.82 6.76
CA ARG A 80 6.84 31.37 6.74
C ARG A 80 8.14 30.70 6.28
N GLN A 81 8.34 29.43 6.65
CA GLN A 81 9.47 28.63 6.14
C GLN A 81 9.34 28.33 4.64
N MET A 82 8.10 28.11 4.17
CA MET A 82 7.79 27.77 2.77
C MET A 82 6.96 28.89 2.17
N GLU A 83 7.62 29.83 1.54
CA GLU A 83 7.03 30.94 0.82
C GLU A 83 7.96 31.40 -0.29
N TRP A 84 7.39 31.82 -1.41
CA TRP A 84 8.11 32.19 -2.62
C TRP A 84 7.50 33.46 -3.23
N ASP A 85 8.29 34.14 -4.03
CA ASP A 85 7.81 35.24 -4.84
C ASP A 85 7.01 34.74 -6.04
N SER A 86 5.94 35.45 -6.40
CA SER A 86 5.09 35.14 -7.53
C SER A 86 4.61 36.43 -8.20
N PRO A 87 4.04 36.38 -9.42
CA PRO A 87 3.43 37.54 -10.08
C PRO A 87 2.30 38.20 -9.27
N TRP A 88 1.67 37.46 -8.38
CA TRP A 88 0.56 37.91 -7.53
C TRP A 88 1.02 38.48 -6.19
N GLY A 89 2.27 38.23 -5.81
CA GLY A 89 2.84 38.57 -4.52
C GLY A 89 3.47 37.38 -3.83
N ARG A 90 4.17 37.64 -2.71
CA ARG A 90 4.82 36.64 -1.90
C ARG A 90 3.79 35.71 -1.22
N GLY A 91 4.04 34.42 -1.30
CA GLY A 91 3.09 33.44 -0.77
C GLY A 91 3.50 32.01 -1.05
N PHE A 92 2.52 31.12 -1.10
CA PHE A 92 2.71 29.69 -1.29
C PHE A 92 1.56 29.10 -2.12
N PRO A 93 1.80 27.98 -2.84
CA PRO A 93 0.79 27.33 -3.66
C PRO A 93 -0.30 26.71 -2.81
N GLY A 94 -1.51 26.60 -3.37
CA GLY A 94 -2.57 25.75 -2.86
C GLY A 94 -2.20 24.27 -3.00
N TRP A 95 -2.79 23.42 -2.18
CA TRP A 95 -2.45 21.98 -2.12
C TRP A 95 -2.64 21.24 -3.46
N HIS A 96 -3.66 21.60 -4.25
CA HIS A 96 -4.01 20.85 -5.47
C HIS A 96 -3.11 21.15 -6.65
N ILE A 97 -2.63 22.40 -6.76
CA ILE A 97 -1.81 22.84 -7.89
C ILE A 97 -0.43 22.17 -7.92
N GLU A 98 0.06 21.73 -6.77
CA GLU A 98 1.33 21.00 -6.66
C GLU A 98 1.28 19.73 -7.53
N CYS A 99 0.25 18.90 -7.34
CA CYS A 99 0.06 17.67 -8.09
C CYS A 99 -0.22 17.93 -9.57
N SER A 100 -1.06 18.90 -9.90
CA SER A 100 -1.36 19.25 -11.29
C SER A 100 -0.10 19.70 -12.05
N ALA A 101 0.73 20.55 -11.46
CA ALA A 101 1.96 21.02 -12.09
C ALA A 101 3.02 19.93 -12.23
N MET A 102 3.25 19.13 -11.16
CA MET A 102 4.24 18.07 -11.18
C MET A 102 3.86 16.94 -12.15
N SER A 103 2.59 16.49 -12.13
CA SER A 103 2.13 15.46 -13.08
C SER A 103 2.27 15.93 -14.52
N THR A 104 1.86 17.16 -14.83
CA THR A 104 2.03 17.74 -16.17
C THR A 104 3.51 17.80 -16.59
N ARG A 105 4.40 18.18 -15.67
CA ARG A 105 5.84 18.28 -15.94
C ARG A 105 6.47 16.95 -16.34
N TYR A 106 6.07 15.86 -15.70
CA TYR A 106 6.71 14.54 -15.89
C TYR A 106 5.94 13.60 -16.81
N LEU A 107 4.61 13.71 -16.84
CA LEU A 107 3.74 12.78 -17.55
C LEU A 107 3.02 13.44 -18.74
N GLY A 108 3.09 14.77 -18.88
CA GLY A 108 2.32 15.52 -19.87
C GLY A 108 0.95 15.94 -19.34
N ALA A 109 0.24 16.72 -20.17
CA ALA A 109 -1.09 17.25 -19.82
C ALA A 109 -2.18 16.17 -19.74
N LEU A 110 -1.97 15.04 -20.38
CA LEU A 110 -2.84 13.86 -20.33
C LEU A 110 -1.98 12.62 -20.12
N PHE A 111 -2.24 11.89 -19.05
CA PHE A 111 -1.58 10.62 -18.71
C PHE A 111 -2.60 9.50 -18.47
N ASP A 112 -2.14 8.29 -18.25
CA ASP A 112 -3.05 7.14 -18.25
C ASP A 112 -3.74 6.96 -16.90
N ILE A 113 -3.01 6.90 -15.79
CA ILE A 113 -3.53 6.49 -14.49
C ILE A 113 -3.19 7.53 -13.42
N HIS A 114 -4.21 7.97 -12.66
CA HIS A 114 -4.05 8.76 -11.43
C HIS A 114 -4.61 8.00 -10.23
N ILE A 115 -3.83 7.95 -9.14
CA ILE A 115 -4.17 7.13 -7.97
C ILE A 115 -4.18 8.02 -6.72
N GLY A 116 -5.15 7.78 -5.82
CA GLY A 116 -5.22 8.42 -4.52
C GLY A 116 -6.08 7.65 -3.52
N GLY A 117 -6.28 8.22 -2.35
CA GLY A 117 -7.24 7.72 -1.38
C GLY A 117 -8.68 8.07 -1.76
N GLU A 118 -9.65 7.35 -1.19
CA GLU A 118 -11.08 7.61 -1.42
C GLU A 118 -11.50 9.04 -0.99
N ASP A 119 -10.77 9.64 -0.04
CA ASP A 119 -10.97 11.02 0.42
C ASP A 119 -10.52 12.09 -0.59
N HIS A 120 -9.72 11.74 -1.59
CA HIS A 120 -9.31 12.66 -2.64
C HIS A 120 -10.43 12.91 -3.66
N VAL A 121 -11.35 11.98 -3.84
CA VAL A 121 -12.42 12.07 -4.85
C VAL A 121 -13.23 13.37 -4.75
N PRO A 122 -13.79 13.74 -3.56
CA PRO A 122 -14.68 14.89 -3.48
C PRO A 122 -13.99 16.25 -3.59
N VAL A 123 -12.71 16.35 -3.25
CA VAL A 123 -12.01 17.63 -3.16
C VAL A 123 -10.74 17.64 -4.00
N HIS A 124 -9.72 16.85 -3.61
CA HIS A 124 -8.37 16.97 -4.19
C HIS A 124 -8.38 16.69 -5.70
N HIS A 125 -8.82 15.51 -6.10
CA HIS A 125 -8.85 15.10 -7.51
C HIS A 125 -9.89 15.90 -8.32
N SER A 126 -11.03 16.26 -7.72
CA SER A 126 -12.01 17.15 -8.37
C SER A 126 -11.40 18.52 -8.68
N ASN A 127 -10.55 19.05 -7.81
CA ASN A 127 -9.85 20.30 -8.01
C ASN A 127 -8.71 20.19 -9.04
N GLU A 128 -7.97 19.07 -9.07
CA GLU A 128 -6.99 18.82 -10.11
C GLU A 128 -7.64 18.73 -11.50
N ILE A 129 -8.80 18.02 -11.60
CA ILE A 129 -9.57 17.98 -12.85
C ILE A 129 -9.96 19.40 -13.27
N ALA A 130 -10.49 20.21 -12.34
CA ALA A 130 -10.89 21.58 -12.64
C ALA A 130 -9.70 22.43 -13.14
N GLN A 131 -8.53 22.31 -12.54
CA GLN A 131 -7.31 23.00 -12.94
C GLN A 131 -6.88 22.60 -14.36
N HIS A 132 -6.93 21.29 -14.69
CA HIS A 132 -6.56 20.82 -16.02
C HIS A 132 -7.59 21.17 -17.08
N GLU A 133 -8.88 21.04 -16.79
CA GLU A 133 -9.94 21.44 -17.73
C GLU A 133 -9.88 22.94 -18.05
N ALA A 134 -9.57 23.78 -17.05
CA ALA A 134 -9.38 25.21 -17.26
C ALA A 134 -8.12 25.54 -18.10
N CYS A 135 -7.03 24.79 -17.91
CA CYS A 135 -5.75 25.08 -18.56
C CYS A 135 -5.60 24.37 -19.92
N HIS A 136 -6.13 23.13 -20.05
CA HIS A 136 -5.90 22.25 -21.19
C HIS A 136 -7.19 21.81 -21.91
N GLY A 137 -8.37 22.09 -21.34
CA GLY A 137 -9.65 21.71 -21.92
C GLY A 137 -10.06 20.23 -21.71
N HIS A 138 -9.30 19.48 -20.92
CA HIS A 138 -9.57 18.08 -20.62
C HIS A 138 -9.05 17.70 -19.23
N PRO A 139 -9.56 16.61 -18.58
CA PRO A 139 -9.02 16.10 -17.34
C PRO A 139 -7.60 15.55 -17.53
N PRO A 140 -6.79 15.47 -16.44
CA PRO A 140 -5.39 15.05 -16.51
C PRO A 140 -5.19 13.56 -16.80
N ALA A 141 -6.13 12.70 -16.39
CA ALA A 141 -5.94 11.26 -16.46
C ALA A 141 -7.13 10.55 -17.12
N ARG A 142 -6.82 9.42 -17.78
CA ARG A 142 -7.82 8.54 -18.41
C ARG A 142 -8.52 7.66 -17.39
N TYR A 143 -7.77 7.15 -16.39
CA TYR A 143 -8.26 6.25 -15.36
C TYR A 143 -7.96 6.79 -13.98
N TRP A 144 -8.91 6.66 -13.07
CA TRP A 144 -8.84 7.12 -11.69
C TRP A 144 -9.02 5.92 -10.76
N LEU A 145 -8.01 5.65 -9.93
CA LEU A 145 -8.06 4.58 -8.94
C LEU A 145 -8.06 5.18 -7.53
N HIS A 146 -9.01 4.75 -6.71
CA HIS A 146 -9.14 5.23 -5.33
C HIS A 146 -9.13 4.09 -4.35
N GLY A 147 -8.09 4.04 -3.51
CA GLY A 147 -7.95 3.06 -2.45
C GLY A 147 -8.75 3.45 -1.21
N SER A 148 -9.40 2.47 -0.59
CA SER A 148 -10.02 2.63 0.71
C SER A 148 -8.98 2.72 1.83
N PHE A 149 -9.40 3.25 2.98
CA PHE A 149 -8.50 3.44 4.12
C PHE A 149 -8.11 2.13 4.80
N LEU A 150 -6.84 2.05 5.21
CA LEU A 150 -6.41 1.17 6.27
C LEU A 150 -6.88 1.75 7.62
N ARG A 151 -7.60 0.96 8.40
CA ARG A 151 -8.07 1.32 9.73
C ARG A 151 -7.31 0.55 10.79
N LEU A 152 -7.06 1.16 11.94
CA LEU A 152 -6.54 0.44 13.10
C LEU A 152 -7.71 -0.15 13.90
N GLN A 153 -7.52 -1.36 14.40
CA GLN A 153 -8.40 -1.91 15.42
C GLN A 153 -8.04 -1.23 16.75
N SER A 154 -8.93 -0.35 17.25
CA SER A 154 -8.81 0.20 18.60
C SER A 154 -9.69 -0.62 19.55
N SER A 155 -9.27 -0.71 20.82
CA SER A 155 -9.99 -1.46 21.86
C SER A 155 -11.36 -0.86 22.21
N GLU A 156 -11.66 0.37 21.80
CA GLU A 156 -12.86 1.11 22.18
C GLU A 156 -13.79 1.49 21.02
N ASN A 157 -13.27 1.59 19.78
CA ASN A 157 -14.11 1.86 18.60
C ASN A 157 -13.46 1.33 17.31
N MET A 158 -14.20 0.58 16.50
CA MET A 158 -13.75 0.00 15.22
C MET A 158 -13.48 1.05 14.11
N SER A 159 -13.20 2.30 14.41
CA SER A 159 -13.23 3.37 13.41
C SER A 159 -12.12 4.41 13.45
N ASP A 160 -11.09 4.27 14.28
CA ASP A 160 -10.11 5.34 14.37
C ASP A 160 -9.09 5.34 13.23
N LYS A 161 -9.07 6.47 12.51
CA LYS A 161 -8.04 6.79 11.53
C LYS A 161 -6.71 6.96 12.28
N MET A 162 -5.64 6.32 11.79
CA MET A 162 -4.30 6.51 12.33
C MET A 162 -3.95 8.00 12.32
N SER A 163 -3.77 8.59 13.52
CA SER A 163 -3.45 10.00 13.69
C SER A 163 -1.99 10.18 14.16
N LYS A 164 -1.31 11.17 13.60
CA LYS A 164 0.06 11.52 14.03
C LYS A 164 0.07 12.12 15.46
N SER A 165 -1.04 12.67 15.92
CA SER A 165 -1.15 13.34 17.22
C SER A 165 -1.21 12.41 18.43
N ASP A 166 -1.60 11.13 18.25
CA ASP A 166 -1.88 10.23 19.38
C ASP A 166 -0.71 9.29 19.74
N GLY A 167 0.46 9.46 19.12
CA GLY A 167 1.62 8.60 19.38
C GLY A 167 1.47 7.12 18.94
N SER A 168 0.31 6.76 18.37
CA SER A 168 -0.04 5.41 17.91
C SER A 168 0.35 5.16 16.45
N PHE A 169 1.19 6.04 15.88
CA PHE A 169 1.58 5.93 14.47
C PHE A 169 2.50 4.72 14.24
N ILE A 170 1.96 3.68 13.62
CA ILE A 170 2.72 2.48 13.25
C ILE A 170 3.51 2.76 11.98
N ARG A 171 4.82 2.67 12.07
CA ARG A 171 5.75 2.79 10.94
C ARG A 171 6.27 1.41 10.54
N LEU A 172 6.89 1.32 9.37
CA LEU A 172 7.49 0.07 8.90
C LEU A 172 8.58 -0.43 9.86
N GLU A 173 9.36 0.49 10.44
CA GLU A 173 10.35 0.17 11.48
C GLU A 173 9.72 -0.52 12.68
N THR A 174 8.52 -0.11 13.09
CA THR A 174 7.79 -0.74 14.22
C THR A 174 7.46 -2.22 13.92
N LEU A 175 7.17 -2.57 12.66
CA LEU A 175 6.98 -3.97 12.27
C LEU A 175 8.29 -4.76 12.40
N LEU A 176 9.39 -4.18 11.90
CA LEU A 176 10.72 -4.80 11.99
C LEU A 176 11.18 -5.01 13.44
N GLU A 177 11.01 -4.00 14.29
CA GLU A 177 11.33 -4.05 15.74
C GLU A 177 10.53 -5.14 16.46
N ARG A 178 9.33 -5.45 15.99
CA ARG A 178 8.49 -6.55 16.51
C ARG A 178 8.73 -7.89 15.82
N GLY A 179 9.72 -7.99 14.94
CA GLY A 179 10.10 -9.23 14.26
C GLY A 179 9.21 -9.62 13.08
N PHE A 180 8.40 -8.69 12.57
CA PHE A 180 7.61 -8.94 11.36
C PHE A 180 8.42 -8.67 10.09
N ASP A 181 8.21 -9.54 9.09
CA ASP A 181 8.67 -9.28 7.73
C ASP A 181 7.81 -8.17 7.10
N PRO A 182 8.39 -7.10 6.52
CA PRO A 182 7.62 -6.07 5.82
C PRO A 182 6.71 -6.61 4.72
N LEU A 183 7.10 -7.69 4.06
CA LEU A 183 6.27 -8.33 3.03
C LEU A 183 5.05 -9.08 3.63
N ALA A 184 5.03 -9.37 4.93
CA ALA A 184 3.82 -9.83 5.61
C ALA A 184 2.73 -8.75 5.61
N TYR A 185 3.11 -7.49 5.78
CA TYR A 185 2.17 -6.36 5.63
C TYR A 185 1.66 -6.24 4.18
N ARG A 186 2.56 -6.37 3.20
CA ARG A 186 2.15 -6.41 1.79
C ARG A 186 1.17 -7.56 1.51
N TYR A 187 1.47 -8.75 2.03
CA TYR A 187 0.57 -9.90 1.91
C TYR A 187 -0.80 -9.60 2.54
N LEU A 188 -0.83 -9.04 3.75
CA LEU A 188 -2.07 -8.62 4.42
C LEU A 188 -2.90 -7.69 3.54
N VAL A 189 -2.28 -6.65 2.97
CA VAL A 189 -2.98 -5.70 2.09
C VAL A 189 -3.54 -6.38 0.84
N LEU A 190 -2.80 -7.33 0.25
CA LEU A 190 -3.24 -8.09 -0.92
C LEU A 190 -4.39 -9.07 -0.65
N THR A 191 -4.69 -9.37 0.62
CA THR A 191 -5.87 -10.20 1.00
C THR A 191 -7.19 -9.46 0.92
N ALA A 192 -7.18 -8.13 0.78
CA ALA A 192 -8.36 -7.31 0.62
C ALA A 192 -8.35 -6.61 -0.75
N HIS A 193 -9.53 -6.42 -1.33
CA HIS A 193 -9.66 -5.57 -2.51
C HIS A 193 -9.36 -4.12 -2.15
N TYR A 194 -8.62 -3.38 -2.98
CA TYR A 194 -8.17 -2.02 -2.66
C TYR A 194 -9.31 -1.02 -2.41
N ARG A 195 -10.52 -1.29 -2.92
CA ARG A 195 -11.73 -0.50 -2.64
C ARG A 195 -12.43 -0.88 -1.32
N SER A 196 -11.97 -1.92 -0.64
CA SER A 196 -12.54 -2.39 0.62
C SER A 196 -11.74 -1.87 1.80
N LYS A 197 -12.44 -1.50 2.88
CA LYS A 197 -11.78 -1.09 4.11
C LYS A 197 -11.05 -2.26 4.74
N LEU A 198 -9.76 -2.13 4.93
CA LEU A 198 -8.93 -3.13 5.60
C LEU A 198 -8.72 -2.68 7.06
N VAL A 199 -8.98 -3.58 8.01
CA VAL A 199 -8.65 -3.36 9.42
C VAL A 199 -7.32 -4.01 9.72
N PHE A 200 -6.36 -3.21 10.18
CA PHE A 200 -5.08 -3.67 10.68
C PHE A 200 -5.21 -4.07 12.15
N SER A 201 -4.75 -5.26 12.48
CA SER A 201 -4.44 -5.68 13.85
C SER A 201 -3.13 -6.48 13.84
N TRP A 202 -2.51 -6.62 15.01
CA TRP A 202 -1.28 -7.42 15.12
C TRP A 202 -1.55 -8.90 14.83
N GLU A 203 -2.71 -9.41 15.23
CA GLU A 203 -3.15 -10.78 14.97
C GLU A 203 -3.35 -11.04 13.46
N ALA A 204 -3.94 -10.06 12.75
CA ALA A 204 -4.10 -10.14 11.29
C ALA A 204 -2.73 -10.13 10.58
N LEU A 205 -1.79 -9.32 11.06
CA LEU A 205 -0.43 -9.30 10.52
C LEU A 205 0.32 -10.60 10.80
N GLU A 206 0.17 -11.19 11.99
CA GLU A 206 0.76 -12.49 12.35
C GLU A 206 0.20 -13.63 11.48
N ALA A 207 -1.11 -13.63 11.25
CA ALA A 207 -1.75 -14.57 10.32
C ALA A 207 -1.22 -14.42 8.89
N ALA A 208 -1.04 -13.17 8.42
CA ALA A 208 -0.47 -12.88 7.12
C ALA A 208 1.01 -13.32 7.03
N GLN A 209 1.81 -13.10 8.06
CA GLN A 209 3.20 -13.57 8.13
C GLN A 209 3.27 -15.10 8.06
N THR A 210 2.39 -15.78 8.80
CA THR A 210 2.29 -17.24 8.77
C THR A 210 1.92 -17.75 7.36
N ALA A 211 0.92 -17.13 6.73
CA ALA A 211 0.49 -17.49 5.37
C ALA A 211 1.61 -17.24 4.34
N LEU A 212 2.26 -16.09 4.38
CA LEU A 212 3.40 -15.78 3.51
C LEU A 212 4.56 -16.78 3.72
N GLY A 213 4.87 -17.12 4.96
CA GLY A 213 5.90 -18.11 5.29
C GLY A 213 5.59 -19.50 4.69
N ARG A 214 4.34 -19.93 4.77
CA ARG A 214 3.86 -21.18 4.15
C ARG A 214 3.95 -21.14 2.63
N LEU A 215 3.55 -20.03 2.01
CA LEU A 215 3.63 -19.83 0.56
C LEU A 215 5.08 -19.91 0.07
N ARG A 216 5.98 -19.17 0.73
CA ARG A 216 7.42 -19.15 0.43
C ARG A 216 8.06 -20.52 0.59
N LEU A 217 7.74 -21.23 1.69
CA LEU A 217 8.27 -22.58 1.92
C LEU A 217 7.77 -23.57 0.88
N ALA A 218 6.49 -23.50 0.50
CA ALA A 218 5.93 -24.33 -0.57
C ALA A 218 6.65 -24.03 -1.90
N TYR A 219 6.76 -22.77 -2.27
CA TYR A 219 7.46 -22.34 -3.49
C TYR A 219 8.93 -22.80 -3.52
N HIS A 220 9.64 -22.64 -2.40
CA HIS A 220 11.06 -23.01 -2.28
C HIS A 220 11.29 -24.51 -2.51
N ARG A 221 10.36 -25.35 -2.08
CA ARG A 221 10.43 -26.82 -2.22
C ARG A 221 10.11 -27.34 -3.62
N LEU A 222 9.47 -26.52 -4.45
CA LEU A 222 9.14 -26.92 -5.82
C LEU A 222 10.38 -26.94 -6.71
N PRO A 223 10.50 -27.94 -7.63
CA PRO A 223 11.62 -28.02 -8.56
C PRO A 223 11.64 -26.87 -9.55
N LEU A 224 12.81 -26.59 -10.11
CA LEU A 224 13.02 -25.62 -11.19
C LEU A 224 12.81 -26.27 -12.55
N GLY A 225 12.60 -25.47 -13.60
CA GLY A 225 12.70 -25.88 -14.99
C GLY A 225 11.39 -25.88 -15.81
N GLY A 226 10.26 -25.66 -15.15
CA GLY A 226 8.95 -25.59 -15.84
C GLY A 226 8.70 -24.24 -16.54
N ALA A 227 7.62 -24.21 -17.31
CA ALA A 227 7.02 -22.99 -17.85
C ALA A 227 5.68 -22.73 -17.12
N PRO A 228 5.23 -21.45 -17.02
CA PRO A 228 3.95 -21.13 -16.41
C PRO A 228 2.77 -21.82 -17.15
N ASP A 229 1.84 -22.40 -16.39
CA ASP A 229 0.64 -23.02 -16.94
C ASP A 229 -0.26 -21.97 -17.61
N PRO A 230 -0.63 -22.14 -18.89
CA PRO A 230 -1.43 -21.13 -19.61
C PRO A 230 -2.83 -20.94 -19.03
N ALA A 231 -3.48 -21.99 -18.53
CA ALA A 231 -4.85 -21.93 -18.01
C ALA A 231 -4.88 -21.19 -16.65
N TYR A 232 -3.94 -21.46 -15.76
CA TYR A 232 -3.82 -20.70 -14.52
C TYR A 232 -3.43 -19.24 -14.76
N ARG A 233 -2.51 -18.97 -15.70
CA ARG A 233 -2.17 -17.60 -16.08
C ARG A 233 -3.39 -16.82 -16.57
N GLU A 234 -4.19 -17.41 -17.46
CA GLU A 234 -5.41 -16.78 -17.97
C GLU A 234 -6.39 -16.48 -16.84
N ARG A 235 -6.64 -17.43 -15.94
CA ARG A 235 -7.52 -17.24 -14.78
C ARG A 235 -7.01 -16.15 -13.83
N MET A 236 -5.71 -16.17 -13.48
CA MET A 236 -5.08 -15.18 -12.62
C MET A 236 -5.10 -13.79 -13.25
N LEU A 237 -4.83 -13.71 -14.56
CA LEU A 237 -4.88 -12.46 -15.30
C LEU A 237 -6.31 -11.90 -15.38
N ALA A 238 -7.31 -12.76 -15.53
CA ALA A 238 -8.72 -12.35 -15.50
C ALA A 238 -9.09 -11.68 -14.18
N GLU A 239 -8.66 -12.24 -13.04
CA GLU A 239 -8.89 -11.64 -11.71
C GLU A 239 -8.11 -10.32 -11.53
N LEU A 240 -6.88 -10.24 -12.02
CA LEU A 240 -6.09 -9.01 -11.97
C LEU A 240 -6.65 -7.91 -12.89
N ASN A 241 -7.21 -8.28 -14.02
CA ASN A 241 -7.87 -7.35 -14.96
C ASN A 241 -9.28 -6.96 -14.50
N ASP A 242 -9.89 -7.71 -13.59
CA ASP A 242 -11.14 -7.37 -12.94
C ASP A 242 -10.87 -6.45 -11.73
N ASP A 243 -10.51 -5.21 -12.03
CA ASP A 243 -10.29 -4.14 -11.07
C ASP A 243 -9.24 -4.48 -9.99
N LEU A 244 -8.14 -5.13 -10.37
CA LEU A 244 -7.03 -5.53 -9.50
C LEU A 244 -7.48 -6.42 -8.33
N ASN A 245 -8.26 -7.46 -8.61
CA ASN A 245 -8.81 -8.38 -7.61
C ASN A 245 -7.72 -9.31 -7.03
N THR A 246 -6.77 -8.73 -6.31
CA THR A 246 -5.64 -9.45 -5.72
C THR A 246 -6.04 -10.55 -4.74
N PRO A 247 -7.13 -10.42 -3.94
CA PRO A 247 -7.57 -11.52 -3.07
C PRO A 247 -7.88 -12.80 -3.85
N ARG A 248 -8.54 -12.66 -5.01
CA ARG A 248 -8.87 -13.81 -5.85
C ARG A 248 -7.63 -14.38 -6.56
N ALA A 249 -6.72 -13.53 -7.01
CA ALA A 249 -5.44 -13.96 -7.56
C ALA A 249 -4.62 -14.77 -6.51
N LEU A 250 -4.59 -14.32 -5.24
CA LEU A 250 -3.98 -15.07 -4.13
C LEU A 250 -4.68 -16.42 -3.86
N ALA A 251 -6.01 -16.46 -3.95
CA ALA A 251 -6.76 -17.71 -3.80
C ALA A 251 -6.38 -18.73 -4.88
N LEU A 252 -6.19 -18.27 -6.14
CA LEU A 252 -5.72 -19.11 -7.25
C LEU A 252 -4.28 -19.61 -7.03
N ALA A 253 -3.41 -18.83 -6.39
CA ALA A 253 -2.07 -19.30 -6.01
C ALA A 253 -2.12 -20.48 -5.05
N TRP A 254 -3.02 -20.44 -4.06
CA TRP A 254 -3.23 -21.55 -3.13
C TRP A 254 -3.93 -22.77 -3.75
N GLU A 255 -4.82 -22.53 -4.72
CA GLU A 255 -5.43 -23.61 -5.52
C GLU A 255 -4.39 -24.31 -6.37
N LEU A 256 -3.54 -23.54 -7.06
CA LEU A 256 -2.44 -24.07 -7.87
C LEU A 256 -1.51 -25.00 -7.09
N LEU A 257 -1.14 -24.63 -5.87
CA LEU A 257 -0.29 -25.46 -5.00
C LEU A 257 -0.94 -26.80 -4.58
N LYS A 258 -2.26 -26.92 -4.72
CA LYS A 258 -3.04 -28.14 -4.43
C LYS A 258 -3.42 -28.90 -5.69
N SER A 259 -3.07 -28.40 -6.86
CA SER A 259 -3.39 -29.03 -8.15
C SER A 259 -2.46 -30.22 -8.43
N ASP A 260 -2.86 -31.05 -9.40
CA ASP A 260 -2.05 -32.18 -9.89
C ASP A 260 -1.00 -31.77 -10.94
N LEU A 261 -0.78 -30.45 -11.16
CA LEU A 261 0.24 -29.97 -12.09
C LEU A 261 1.65 -30.35 -11.59
N PRO A 262 2.60 -30.61 -12.52
CA PRO A 262 3.99 -30.83 -12.16
C PRO A 262 4.56 -29.68 -11.32
N GLY A 263 5.39 -29.98 -10.31
CA GLY A 263 5.89 -28.99 -9.37
C GLY A 263 6.71 -27.87 -9.99
N ASP A 264 7.45 -28.15 -11.06
CA ASP A 264 8.21 -27.15 -11.81
C ASP A 264 7.27 -26.17 -12.56
N VAL A 265 6.15 -26.67 -13.08
CA VAL A 265 5.08 -25.86 -13.68
C VAL A 265 4.39 -24.98 -12.61
N GLN A 266 4.08 -25.57 -11.44
CA GLN A 266 3.53 -24.79 -10.31
C GLN A 266 4.47 -23.66 -9.90
N LYS A 267 5.77 -23.96 -9.77
CA LYS A 267 6.79 -22.96 -9.42
C LYS A 267 6.86 -21.83 -10.43
N ALA A 268 6.97 -22.17 -11.72
CA ALA A 268 7.04 -21.17 -12.78
C ALA A 268 5.78 -20.29 -12.82
N THR A 269 4.59 -20.86 -12.60
CA THR A 269 3.32 -20.13 -12.58
C THR A 269 3.23 -19.18 -11.38
N LEU A 270 3.65 -19.64 -10.20
CA LEU A 270 3.70 -18.78 -9.00
C LEU A 270 4.72 -17.65 -9.15
N GLY A 271 5.91 -17.94 -9.72
CA GLY A 271 6.93 -16.93 -9.98
C GLY A 271 6.42 -15.84 -10.93
N TRP A 272 5.72 -16.22 -11.98
CA TRP A 272 5.06 -15.28 -12.88
C TRP A 272 4.01 -14.41 -12.14
N LEU A 273 3.18 -14.98 -11.28
CA LEU A 273 2.21 -14.21 -10.49
C LEU A 273 2.92 -13.26 -9.51
N ASP A 274 4.05 -13.67 -8.95
CA ASP A 274 4.82 -12.86 -8.01
C ASP A 274 5.47 -11.62 -8.63
N GLU A 275 5.68 -11.61 -9.96
CA GLU A 275 6.06 -10.38 -10.69
C GLU A 275 5.05 -9.25 -10.48
N VAL A 276 3.76 -9.61 -10.30
CA VAL A 276 2.69 -8.66 -10.00
C VAL A 276 2.53 -8.44 -8.49
N LEU A 277 2.49 -9.52 -7.70
CA LEU A 277 2.22 -9.43 -6.26
C LEU A 277 3.42 -8.89 -5.47
N GLY A 278 4.64 -9.15 -5.91
CA GLY A 278 5.87 -8.64 -5.31
C GLY A 278 6.09 -9.14 -3.88
N LEU A 279 5.84 -10.42 -3.63
CA LEU A 279 6.04 -11.08 -2.33
C LEU A 279 7.46 -11.61 -2.14
N GLY A 280 8.28 -11.53 -3.19
CA GLY A 280 9.69 -11.92 -3.18
C GLY A 280 9.88 -13.42 -3.00
N LEU A 281 9.07 -14.24 -3.66
CA LEU A 281 9.09 -15.71 -3.51
C LEU A 281 10.43 -16.28 -3.94
N ASP A 282 10.99 -15.78 -5.03
CA ASP A 282 12.24 -16.29 -5.60
C ASP A 282 13.48 -15.84 -4.79
N ALA A 283 13.43 -14.64 -4.22
CA ALA A 283 14.51 -14.09 -3.42
C ALA A 283 14.57 -14.65 -1.99
N TRP A 284 13.51 -15.34 -1.56
CA TRP A 284 13.43 -15.87 -0.21
C TRP A 284 14.01 -17.27 -0.12
N ALA A 285 14.81 -17.51 0.92
CA ALA A 285 15.25 -18.82 1.31
C ALA A 285 15.00 -19.05 2.81
N PRO A 286 14.67 -20.29 3.23
CA PRO A 286 14.54 -20.59 4.65
C PRO A 286 15.84 -20.28 5.37
N LYS A 287 15.75 -19.64 6.54
CA LYS A 287 16.92 -19.48 7.39
C LYS A 287 17.41 -20.87 7.81
N VAL A 288 18.54 -21.29 7.29
CA VAL A 288 19.20 -22.52 7.75
C VAL A 288 19.84 -22.17 9.09
N HIS A 289 19.18 -22.54 10.16
CA HIS A 289 19.83 -22.51 11.46
C HIS A 289 20.74 -23.72 11.55
N ALA A 290 22.03 -23.48 11.64
CA ALA A 290 22.98 -24.53 11.92
C ALA A 290 22.63 -25.13 13.31
N VAL A 291 22.14 -26.36 13.32
CA VAL A 291 21.92 -27.09 14.58
C VAL A 291 23.30 -27.45 15.14
N PRO A 292 23.62 -27.01 16.37
CA PRO A 292 24.90 -27.35 16.97
C PRO A 292 25.14 -28.86 17.03
N LEU A 293 26.35 -29.31 16.83
CA LEU A 293 26.69 -30.74 16.84
C LEU A 293 26.18 -31.43 18.12
N ALA A 294 26.35 -30.77 19.26
CA ALA A 294 25.84 -31.28 20.54
C ALA A 294 24.31 -31.53 20.56
N VAL A 295 23.52 -30.68 19.86
CA VAL A 295 22.08 -30.90 19.74
C VAL A 295 21.76 -32.03 18.78
N LEU A 296 22.51 -32.20 17.69
CA LEU A 296 22.39 -33.33 16.77
C LEU A 296 22.67 -34.66 17.48
N GLU A 297 23.71 -34.72 18.34
CA GLU A 297 24.02 -35.86 19.16
C GLU A 297 22.90 -36.21 20.13
N LEU A 298 22.27 -35.22 20.76
CA LEU A 298 21.09 -35.42 21.63
C LEU A 298 19.88 -35.98 20.84
N VAL A 299 19.65 -35.46 19.61
CA VAL A 299 18.57 -35.97 18.73
C VAL A 299 18.80 -37.44 18.35
N GLU A 300 20.05 -37.80 18.03
CA GLU A 300 20.39 -39.18 17.67
C GLU A 300 20.25 -40.12 18.87
N ALA A 301 20.75 -39.72 20.05
CA ALA A 301 20.61 -40.44 21.29
C ALA A 301 19.15 -40.66 21.65
N ARG A 302 18.30 -39.62 21.49
CA ARG A 302 16.83 -39.73 21.70
C ARG A 302 16.21 -40.75 20.73
N GLN A 303 16.60 -40.72 19.48
CA GLN A 303 16.08 -41.65 18.48
C GLN A 303 16.48 -43.11 18.83
N GLN A 304 17.69 -43.31 19.30
CA GLN A 304 18.18 -44.64 19.76
C GLN A 304 17.38 -45.11 21.01
N ALA A 305 17.20 -44.24 22.01
CA ALA A 305 16.40 -44.55 23.19
C ALA A 305 14.97 -44.95 22.84
N ARG A 306 14.34 -44.31 21.85
CA ARG A 306 12.99 -44.66 21.36
C ARG A 306 12.98 -46.04 20.66
N ARG A 307 13.99 -46.34 19.84
CA ARG A 307 14.13 -47.67 19.21
C ARG A 307 14.25 -48.78 20.26
N ASP A 308 14.99 -48.47 21.31
CA ASP A 308 15.22 -49.44 22.44
C ASP A 308 14.04 -49.43 23.44
N LYS A 309 12.96 -48.67 23.18
CA LYS A 309 11.78 -48.50 24.05
C LYS A 309 12.09 -47.92 25.44
N ARG A 310 13.23 -47.24 25.59
CA ARG A 310 13.64 -46.54 26.82
C ARG A 310 12.99 -45.14 26.87
N TRP A 311 11.68 -45.11 27.16
CA TRP A 311 10.87 -43.92 27.05
C TRP A 311 11.29 -42.79 27.99
N ALA A 312 11.65 -43.12 29.25
CA ALA A 312 12.10 -42.14 30.22
C ALA A 312 13.39 -41.43 29.77
N ASP A 313 14.35 -42.15 29.14
CA ASP A 313 15.56 -41.60 28.60
C ASP A 313 15.27 -40.70 27.38
N ALA A 314 14.33 -41.12 26.54
CA ALA A 314 13.92 -40.32 25.38
C ALA A 314 13.27 -38.98 25.77
N ASP A 315 12.48 -38.98 26.86
CA ASP A 315 11.88 -37.76 27.39
C ASP A 315 12.91 -36.84 28.04
N ALA A 316 13.88 -37.40 28.78
CA ALA A 316 14.99 -36.63 29.35
C ALA A 316 15.84 -35.96 28.26
N LEU A 317 16.13 -36.70 27.16
CA LEU A 317 16.88 -36.16 26.01
C LEU A 317 16.09 -35.08 25.25
N ARG A 318 14.75 -35.22 25.18
CA ARG A 318 13.91 -34.16 24.64
C ARG A 318 14.00 -32.89 25.48
N ALA A 319 13.90 -33.01 26.78
CA ALA A 319 14.05 -31.86 27.69
C ALA A 319 15.43 -31.21 27.57
N ALA A 320 16.51 -32.00 27.36
CA ALA A 320 17.85 -31.45 27.12
C ALA A 320 17.95 -30.69 25.78
N ILE A 321 17.29 -31.14 24.72
CA ILE A 321 17.20 -30.44 23.43
C ILE A 321 16.43 -29.12 23.61
N GLU A 322 15.33 -29.14 24.35
CA GLU A 322 14.53 -27.95 24.66
C GLU A 322 15.34 -26.93 25.51
N ALA A 323 16.08 -27.40 26.50
CA ALA A 323 16.97 -26.57 27.30
C ALA A 323 18.13 -25.95 26.49
N ALA A 324 18.54 -26.59 25.40
CA ALA A 324 19.52 -26.04 24.45
C ALA A 324 18.88 -25.02 23.45
N GLY A 325 17.59 -24.69 23.60
CA GLY A 325 16.88 -23.73 22.75
C GLY A 325 16.39 -24.32 21.42
N PHE A 326 16.25 -25.65 21.32
CA PHE A 326 15.77 -26.34 20.12
C PHE A 326 14.54 -27.18 20.42
N SER A 327 13.70 -27.40 19.42
CA SER A 327 12.62 -28.38 19.44
C SER A 327 12.94 -29.53 18.51
N VAL A 328 12.45 -30.74 18.80
CA VAL A 328 12.61 -31.90 17.94
C VAL A 328 11.25 -32.41 17.47
N CYS A 329 11.12 -32.58 16.16
CA CYS A 329 9.92 -33.10 15.51
C CYS A 329 10.26 -34.42 14.78
N ASP A 330 9.43 -35.45 14.96
CA ASP A 330 9.59 -36.72 14.25
C ASP A 330 8.92 -36.64 12.88
N THR A 331 9.67 -36.85 11.80
CA THR A 331 9.19 -36.86 10.42
C THR A 331 9.33 -38.24 9.79
N ALA A 332 8.69 -38.46 8.64
CA ALA A 332 8.84 -39.69 7.87
C ALA A 332 10.31 -39.99 7.46
N ALA A 333 11.13 -38.94 7.31
CA ALA A 333 12.55 -39.03 6.98
C ALA A 333 13.47 -39.10 8.21
N GLY A 334 12.91 -39.08 9.43
CA GLY A 334 13.65 -39.09 10.71
C GLY A 334 13.37 -37.85 11.57
N PRO A 335 13.94 -37.79 12.79
CA PRO A 335 13.78 -36.63 13.66
C PRO A 335 14.55 -35.42 13.12
N VAL A 336 13.92 -34.24 13.20
CA VAL A 336 14.49 -32.97 12.79
C VAL A 336 14.48 -32.02 13.98
N ALA A 337 15.63 -31.41 14.29
CA ALA A 337 15.72 -30.34 15.27
C ALA A 337 15.60 -28.99 14.59
N ALA A 338 14.89 -28.06 15.24
CA ALA A 338 14.77 -26.66 14.83
C ALA A 338 14.88 -25.76 16.08
N PRO A 339 15.32 -24.50 15.98
CA PRO A 339 15.26 -23.57 17.09
C PRO A 339 13.86 -23.53 17.67
N ALA A 340 13.75 -23.53 19.00
CA ALA A 340 12.49 -23.29 19.68
C ALA A 340 12.10 -21.83 19.40
N GLY A 341 10.91 -21.62 18.78
CA GLY A 341 10.39 -20.29 18.37
C GLY A 341 10.06 -19.39 19.55
#